data_9701fd3e686a7c625ddd97bf4c831bb7
#
_entry.id   9701fd3e686a7c625ddd97bf4c831bb7
#
_cell.length_a   1.000
_cell.length_b   1.000
_cell.length_c   1.000
_cell.angle_alpha   90.00
_cell.angle_beta   90.00
_cell.angle_gamma   90.00
#
_symmetry.space_group_name_H-M   'P 1'
#
loop_
_entity.id
_entity.type
_entity.pdbx_description
1 polymer ?
#
loop_
_entity_poly.entity_id
_entity_poly.type
_entity_poly.pdbx_seq_one_letter_code
_entity_poly.pdbx_strand_id
1 'polypeptide(L)'
;MQKKRFNDKKIKTLVAQIAETYKGDCGINFIDASNLPVRGEILEILELLIEVLFPGHTGKRTVTKSNINFIVGDILCQVYDELSAQIERAFKYQCKMKKCDGCDCRTMAENVTQRLLTRLPKIRELLKGDVRAAFEGDPAAKSYEEIVISYPCIIAIATHRIAHELYLRQVPLIPRIMAECAHAKTGIDIHPGATIGKNFFIDHGTGVVIGETTVIGDNVKIYQGATLGALSFAKDERGRVIKGGKRHPTIEDNVTIYAEATILGDIVIGKGAVIGGNVWIKESVPPGVTVKTPNPDLVYIKNGREHKLTPPRTA
;
A
#
# COMPACT_ATOMS: atom_id res chain seq x y z
N MET A 1 -17.82 25.49 -38.57
CA MET A 1 -18.28 24.12 -38.32
C MET A 1 -19.35 24.13 -37.24
N GLN A 2 -20.65 23.97 -37.60
CA GLN A 2 -21.73 23.85 -36.62
C GLN A 2 -21.55 22.57 -35.82
N LYS A 3 -21.35 22.66 -34.47
CA LYS A 3 -21.43 21.50 -33.56
C LYS A 3 -22.82 20.89 -33.74
N LYS A 4 -22.93 19.68 -34.30
CA LYS A 4 -24.17 18.89 -34.31
C LYS A 4 -24.59 18.75 -32.82
N ARG A 5 -25.61 19.51 -32.39
CA ARG A 5 -26.26 19.29 -31.08
C ARG A 5 -26.84 17.89 -31.08
N PHE A 6 -26.53 17.15 -30.06
CA PHE A 6 -27.14 15.83 -29.83
C PHE A 6 -28.66 16.04 -29.74
N ASN A 7 -29.43 15.32 -30.57
CA ASN A 7 -30.88 15.54 -30.66
C ASN A 7 -31.53 15.20 -29.32
N ASP A 8 -32.31 16.15 -28.75
CA ASP A 8 -32.98 16.03 -27.44
C ASP A 8 -33.81 14.75 -27.30
N LYS A 9 -34.44 14.28 -28.38
CA LYS A 9 -35.20 13.05 -28.40
C LYS A 9 -34.29 11.81 -28.21
N LYS A 10 -33.12 11.80 -28.83
CA LYS A 10 -32.11 10.71 -28.64
C LYS A 10 -31.53 10.72 -27.22
N ILE A 11 -31.28 11.90 -26.66
CA ILE A 11 -30.82 12.02 -25.24
C ILE A 11 -31.86 11.43 -24.28
N LYS A 12 -33.13 11.82 -24.44
CA LYS A 12 -34.22 11.30 -23.56
C LYS A 12 -34.33 9.77 -23.65
N THR A 13 -34.24 9.20 -24.83
CA THR A 13 -34.27 7.75 -25.05
C THR A 13 -33.06 7.08 -24.36
N LEU A 14 -31.86 7.63 -24.51
CA LEU A 14 -30.65 7.10 -23.90
C LEU A 14 -30.70 7.19 -22.36
N VAL A 15 -31.18 8.32 -21.82
CA VAL A 15 -31.39 8.48 -20.38
C VAL A 15 -32.35 7.41 -19.84
N ALA A 16 -33.47 7.16 -20.52
CA ALA A 16 -34.41 6.12 -20.10
C ALA A 16 -33.79 4.71 -20.14
N GLN A 17 -33.00 4.41 -21.20
CA GLN A 17 -32.28 3.13 -21.29
C GLN A 17 -31.24 2.96 -20.18
N ILE A 18 -30.45 4.00 -19.88
CA ILE A 18 -29.46 3.97 -18.80
C ILE A 18 -30.17 3.85 -17.45
N ALA A 19 -31.23 4.63 -17.21
CA ALA A 19 -31.98 4.58 -15.94
C ALA A 19 -32.59 3.18 -15.69
N GLU A 20 -32.97 2.47 -16.75
CA GLU A 20 -33.46 1.09 -16.61
C GLU A 20 -32.36 0.14 -16.10
N THR A 21 -31.09 0.37 -16.45
CA THR A 21 -29.96 -0.44 -15.98
C THR A 21 -29.66 -0.20 -14.49
N TYR A 22 -30.19 0.86 -13.89
CA TYR A 22 -30.03 1.11 -12.45
C TYR A 22 -31.03 0.32 -11.58
N LYS A 23 -32.03 -0.29 -12.22
CA LYS A 23 -32.98 -1.17 -11.51
C LYS A 23 -32.30 -2.51 -11.19
N GLY A 24 -32.52 -2.97 -9.98
CA GLY A 24 -31.95 -4.21 -9.46
C GLY A 24 -30.71 -3.97 -8.61
N ASP A 25 -30.42 -4.92 -7.75
CA ASP A 25 -29.32 -4.86 -6.78
C ASP A 25 -28.09 -5.63 -7.31
N CYS A 26 -27.36 -5.02 -8.24
CA CYS A 26 -26.12 -5.60 -8.78
C CYS A 26 -24.84 -5.10 -8.07
N GLY A 27 -24.98 -4.32 -7.00
CA GLY A 27 -23.85 -3.87 -6.17
C GLY A 27 -22.99 -2.75 -6.76
N ILE A 28 -23.33 -2.20 -7.95
CA ILE A 28 -22.61 -1.07 -8.56
C ILE A 28 -23.34 0.26 -8.40
N ASN A 29 -24.59 0.24 -7.92
CA ASN A 29 -25.39 1.42 -7.65
C ASN A 29 -25.38 1.73 -6.15
N PHE A 30 -25.25 3.02 -5.81
CA PHE A 30 -25.37 3.50 -4.43
C PHE A 30 -26.28 4.73 -4.41
N ILE A 31 -27.58 4.49 -4.69
CA ILE A 31 -28.63 5.50 -4.84
C ILE A 31 -29.43 5.59 -3.53
N ASP A 32 -29.99 6.76 -3.22
CA ASP A 32 -30.78 7.04 -2.00
C ASP A 32 -30.06 6.68 -0.69
N ALA A 33 -28.77 6.88 -0.66
CA ALA A 33 -27.91 6.65 0.50
C ALA A 33 -27.06 7.88 0.82
N SER A 34 -26.54 7.94 2.05
CA SER A 34 -25.52 8.94 2.40
C SER A 34 -24.28 8.75 1.51
N ASN A 35 -23.70 9.85 1.05
CA ASN A 35 -22.53 9.80 0.18
C ASN A 35 -21.40 8.94 0.77
N LEU A 36 -20.81 8.09 -0.07
CA LEU A 36 -19.57 7.39 0.26
C LEU A 36 -18.42 8.37 0.47
N PRO A 37 -17.33 7.94 1.13
CA PRO A 37 -16.10 8.73 1.16
C PRO A 37 -15.66 9.12 -0.25
N VAL A 38 -15.26 10.39 -0.41
CA VAL A 38 -14.87 10.95 -1.72
C VAL A 38 -13.39 10.68 -1.95
N ARG A 39 -13.09 9.86 -2.97
CA ARG A 39 -11.72 9.46 -3.28
C ARG A 39 -10.77 10.66 -3.45
N GLY A 40 -11.18 11.72 -4.16
CA GLY A 40 -10.37 12.92 -4.37
C GLY A 40 -9.98 13.60 -3.06
N GLU A 41 -10.96 13.87 -2.17
CA GLU A 41 -10.74 14.48 -0.87
C GLU A 41 -9.80 13.63 0.02
N ILE A 42 -9.92 12.29 -0.02
CA ILE A 42 -9.01 11.40 0.71
C ILE A 42 -7.57 11.52 0.21
N LEU A 43 -7.37 11.68 -1.10
CA LEU A 43 -6.02 11.83 -1.66
C LEU A 43 -5.40 13.17 -1.31
N GLU A 44 -6.18 14.24 -1.28
CA GLU A 44 -5.74 15.57 -0.82
C GLU A 44 -5.33 15.52 0.66
N ILE A 45 -6.14 14.88 1.52
CA ILE A 45 -5.81 14.65 2.93
C ILE A 45 -4.51 13.84 3.07
N LEU A 46 -4.32 12.81 2.25
CA LEU A 46 -3.09 11.99 2.27
C LEU A 46 -1.87 12.85 1.89
N GLU A 47 -1.98 13.72 0.90
CA GLU A 47 -0.90 14.63 0.50
C GLU A 47 -0.54 15.61 1.63
N LEU A 48 -1.54 16.17 2.33
CA LEU A 48 -1.33 17.02 3.51
C LEU A 48 -0.62 16.24 4.65
N LEU A 49 -1.00 15.01 4.92
CA LEU A 49 -0.34 14.17 5.92
C LEU A 49 1.12 13.88 5.55
N ILE A 50 1.41 13.62 4.27
CA ILE A 50 2.77 13.42 3.76
C ILE A 50 3.58 14.70 3.89
N GLU A 51 2.99 15.89 3.64
CA GLU A 51 3.65 17.18 3.83
C GLU A 51 4.08 17.38 5.30
N VAL A 52 3.23 17.02 6.27
CA VAL A 52 3.58 17.05 7.70
C VAL A 52 4.71 16.07 8.04
N LEU A 53 4.72 14.89 7.44
CA LEU A 53 5.74 13.88 7.68
C LEU A 53 7.09 14.22 7.06
N PHE A 54 7.13 14.94 5.95
CA PHE A 54 8.33 15.34 5.21
C PHE A 54 8.35 16.85 4.92
N PRO A 55 8.36 17.71 5.95
CA PRO A 55 8.27 19.16 5.76
C PRO A 55 9.46 19.68 4.95
N GLY A 56 9.13 20.52 3.95
CA GLY A 56 10.11 21.11 3.04
C GLY A 56 10.61 20.20 1.90
N HIS A 57 10.24 18.92 1.90
CA HIS A 57 10.53 18.00 0.78
C HIS A 57 9.31 17.86 -0.15
N THR A 58 8.11 17.90 0.41
CA THR A 58 6.85 17.78 -0.31
C THR A 58 5.98 18.99 -0.01
N GLY A 59 4.94 19.20 -0.82
CA GLY A 59 4.05 20.34 -0.67
C GLY A 59 4.52 21.60 -1.42
N LYS A 60 3.65 22.63 -1.45
CA LYS A 60 3.86 23.88 -2.19
C LYS A 60 4.36 25.02 -1.31
N ARG A 61 4.45 24.81 0.00
CA ARG A 61 4.76 25.83 1.01
C ARG A 61 6.27 25.90 1.27
N THR A 62 6.83 27.10 1.27
CA THR A 62 8.21 27.28 1.72
C THR A 62 8.26 27.15 3.24
N VAL A 63 8.97 26.12 3.74
CA VAL A 63 9.09 25.82 5.18
C VAL A 63 10.39 26.40 5.71
N THR A 64 10.30 27.17 6.81
CA THR A 64 11.42 27.77 7.55
C THR A 64 11.31 27.44 9.03
N LYS A 65 12.39 27.63 9.80
CA LYS A 65 12.36 27.47 11.26
C LYS A 65 11.35 28.39 11.95
N SER A 66 11.06 29.56 11.37
CA SER A 66 10.13 30.54 11.94
C SER A 66 8.66 30.26 11.65
N ASN A 67 8.34 29.56 10.55
CA ASN A 67 6.95 29.34 10.14
C ASN A 67 6.45 27.90 10.26
N ILE A 68 7.34 26.92 10.52
CA ILE A 68 6.97 25.50 10.52
C ILE A 68 5.82 25.17 11.48
N ASN A 69 5.82 25.78 12.68
CA ASN A 69 4.76 25.51 13.65
C ASN A 69 3.39 25.98 13.17
N PHE A 70 3.33 27.12 12.45
CA PHE A 70 2.09 27.63 11.86
C PHE A 70 1.62 26.73 10.71
N ILE A 71 2.55 26.33 9.83
CA ILE A 71 2.23 25.44 8.69
C ILE A 71 1.69 24.11 9.19
N VAL A 72 2.38 23.48 10.15
CA VAL A 72 1.96 22.19 10.72
C VAL A 72 0.62 22.34 11.44
N GLY A 73 0.44 23.40 12.24
CA GLY A 73 -0.83 23.66 12.93
C GLY A 73 -2.01 23.82 11.97
N ASP A 74 -1.83 24.62 10.92
CA ASP A 74 -2.84 24.83 9.89
C ASP A 74 -3.22 23.51 9.17
N ILE A 75 -2.21 22.73 8.75
CA ILE A 75 -2.46 21.42 8.10
C ILE A 75 -3.19 20.46 9.05
N LEU A 76 -2.78 20.38 10.31
CA LEU A 76 -3.41 19.47 11.27
C LEU A 76 -4.87 19.83 11.54
N CYS A 77 -5.22 21.13 11.60
CA CYS A 77 -6.61 21.58 11.71
C CYS A 77 -7.41 21.17 10.47
N GLN A 78 -6.89 21.45 9.27
CA GLN A 78 -7.54 21.08 8.02
C GLN A 78 -7.75 19.56 7.92
N VAL A 79 -6.71 18.78 8.20
CA VAL A 79 -6.80 17.30 8.18
C VAL A 79 -7.81 16.80 9.21
N TYR A 80 -7.86 17.41 10.41
CA TYR A 80 -8.83 17.02 11.43
C TYR A 80 -10.27 17.15 10.94
N ASP A 81 -10.61 18.28 10.35
CA ASP A 81 -11.97 18.57 9.87
C ASP A 81 -12.33 17.68 8.65
N GLU A 82 -11.47 17.66 7.65
CA GLU A 82 -11.71 16.96 6.39
C GLU A 82 -11.72 15.43 6.58
N LEU A 83 -10.73 14.88 7.30
CA LEU A 83 -10.64 13.44 7.52
C LEU A 83 -11.78 12.93 8.41
N SER A 84 -12.17 13.70 9.44
CA SER A 84 -13.32 13.34 10.29
C SER A 84 -14.60 13.24 9.46
N ALA A 85 -14.82 14.18 8.53
CA ALA A 85 -15.98 14.13 7.65
C ALA A 85 -15.96 12.89 6.72
N GLN A 86 -14.79 12.51 6.17
CA GLN A 86 -14.68 11.31 5.34
C GLN A 86 -14.85 10.02 6.13
N ILE A 87 -14.30 9.94 7.35
CA ILE A 87 -14.46 8.77 8.24
C ILE A 87 -15.91 8.64 8.69
N GLU A 88 -16.60 9.75 8.98
CA GLU A 88 -18.04 9.73 9.32
C GLU A 88 -18.85 9.12 8.16
N ARG A 89 -18.59 9.53 6.91
CA ARG A 89 -19.23 8.93 5.72
C ARG A 89 -18.96 7.42 5.64
N ALA A 90 -17.71 6.99 5.90
CA ALA A 90 -17.33 5.59 5.90
C ALA A 90 -18.07 4.78 6.99
N PHE A 91 -18.20 5.32 8.19
CA PHE A 91 -18.95 4.67 9.27
C PHE A 91 -20.45 4.62 8.98
N LYS A 92 -21.05 5.70 8.47
CA LYS A 92 -22.47 5.72 8.05
C LYS A 92 -22.75 4.64 7.00
N TYR A 93 -21.85 4.47 6.02
CA TYR A 93 -21.93 3.37 5.06
C TYR A 93 -21.91 2.00 5.76
N GLN A 94 -20.98 1.77 6.68
CA GLN A 94 -20.88 0.51 7.42
C GLN A 94 -22.11 0.26 8.29
N CYS A 95 -22.62 1.28 8.98
CA CYS A 95 -23.84 1.19 9.79
C CYS A 95 -25.06 0.81 8.94
N LYS A 96 -25.20 1.42 7.75
CA LYS A 96 -26.27 1.05 6.82
C LYS A 96 -26.17 -0.43 6.40
N MET A 97 -24.96 -0.89 6.04
CA MET A 97 -24.73 -2.29 5.64
C MET A 97 -24.97 -3.30 6.76
N LYS A 98 -24.63 -2.94 8.00
CA LYS A 98 -24.82 -3.80 9.19
C LYS A 98 -26.16 -3.59 9.88
N LYS A 99 -27.01 -2.66 9.39
CA LYS A 99 -28.28 -2.27 10.00
C LYS A 99 -28.11 -1.88 11.47
N CYS A 100 -27.10 -1.06 11.76
CA CYS A 100 -26.85 -0.55 13.11
C CYS A 100 -27.84 0.56 13.45
N ASP A 101 -28.44 0.51 14.64
CA ASP A 101 -29.28 1.59 15.19
C ASP A 101 -28.49 2.37 16.26
N GLY A 102 -28.60 3.71 16.23
CA GLY A 102 -28.10 4.58 17.29
C GLY A 102 -26.58 4.82 17.35
N CYS A 103 -25.83 4.47 16.31
CA CYS A 103 -24.40 4.75 16.26
C CYS A 103 -24.10 6.24 16.08
N ASP A 104 -23.32 6.85 16.97
CA ASP A 104 -22.77 8.20 16.80
C ASP A 104 -21.53 8.14 15.91
N CYS A 105 -21.76 8.03 14.59
CA CYS A 105 -20.70 7.95 13.59
C CYS A 105 -19.79 9.20 13.57
N ARG A 106 -20.32 10.37 13.97
CA ARG A 106 -19.56 11.62 14.01
C ARG A 106 -18.52 11.58 15.13
N THR A 107 -18.95 11.36 16.36
CA THR A 107 -18.03 11.27 17.50
C THR A 107 -17.02 10.13 17.33
N MET A 108 -17.43 9.00 16.74
CA MET A 108 -16.49 7.93 16.39
C MET A 108 -15.43 8.38 15.39
N ALA A 109 -15.81 9.12 14.36
CA ALA A 109 -14.90 9.64 13.33
C ALA A 109 -13.91 10.64 13.92
N GLU A 110 -14.38 11.62 14.70
CA GLU A 110 -13.56 12.61 15.40
C GLU A 110 -12.52 11.92 16.30
N ASN A 111 -12.91 10.93 17.09
CA ASN A 111 -12.03 10.15 17.95
C ASN A 111 -10.95 9.39 17.15
N VAL A 112 -11.31 8.78 16.04
CA VAL A 112 -10.36 8.06 15.17
C VAL A 112 -9.37 9.02 14.55
N THR A 113 -9.83 10.16 14.04
CA THR A 113 -8.97 11.20 13.47
C THR A 113 -7.99 11.72 14.51
N GLN A 114 -8.46 12.07 15.70
CA GLN A 114 -7.60 12.51 16.80
C GLN A 114 -6.52 11.46 17.13
N ARG A 115 -6.90 10.18 17.21
CA ARG A 115 -5.94 9.09 17.45
C ARG A 115 -4.92 8.95 16.34
N LEU A 116 -5.29 9.10 15.06
CA LEU A 116 -4.33 9.13 13.97
C LEU A 116 -3.35 10.29 14.12
N LEU A 117 -3.84 11.51 14.35
CA LEU A 117 -3.00 12.70 14.51
C LEU A 117 -2.00 12.55 15.66
N THR A 118 -2.41 11.95 16.80
CA THR A 118 -1.51 11.66 17.91
C THR A 118 -0.45 10.60 17.58
N ARG A 119 -0.64 9.80 16.54
CA ARG A 119 0.33 8.79 16.07
C ARG A 119 1.35 9.35 15.09
N LEU A 120 1.11 10.53 14.47
CA LEU A 120 2.02 11.09 13.47
C LEU A 120 3.48 11.24 13.96
N PRO A 121 3.78 11.67 15.20
CA PRO A 121 5.17 11.71 15.68
C PRO A 121 5.84 10.32 15.63
N LYS A 122 5.12 9.26 16.00
CA LYS A 122 5.64 7.90 15.95
C LYS A 122 5.83 7.40 14.52
N ILE A 123 4.87 7.69 13.63
CA ILE A 123 4.98 7.37 12.20
C ILE A 123 6.21 8.05 11.62
N ARG A 124 6.45 9.33 11.97
CA ARG A 124 7.62 10.07 11.51
C ARG A 124 8.94 9.46 11.97
N GLU A 125 9.02 8.99 13.23
CA GLU A 125 10.22 8.29 13.72
C GLU A 125 10.46 6.97 12.97
N LEU A 126 9.42 6.23 12.62
CA LEU A 126 9.54 5.03 11.78
C LEU A 126 10.07 5.39 10.39
N LEU A 127 9.51 6.44 9.76
CA LEU A 127 9.93 6.89 8.44
C LEU A 127 11.38 7.39 8.40
N LYS A 128 11.88 8.02 9.47
CA LYS A 128 13.31 8.34 9.59
C LYS A 128 14.20 7.09 9.51
N GLY A 129 13.76 6.01 10.15
CA GLY A 129 14.43 4.71 10.06
C GLY A 129 14.37 4.12 8.66
N ASP A 130 13.20 4.21 7.99
CA ASP A 130 13.01 3.68 6.64
C ASP A 130 13.87 4.45 5.61
N VAL A 131 13.94 5.78 5.71
CA VAL A 131 14.81 6.62 4.86
C VAL A 131 16.29 6.30 5.09
N ARG A 132 16.70 6.08 6.35
CA ARG A 132 18.07 5.66 6.66
C ARG A 132 18.38 4.29 6.07
N ALA A 133 17.48 3.32 6.22
CA ALA A 133 17.66 1.99 5.67
C ALA A 133 17.78 2.02 4.13
N ALA A 134 17.04 2.90 3.45
CA ALA A 134 17.17 3.11 2.02
C ALA A 134 18.54 3.70 1.65
N PHE A 135 19.01 4.72 2.39
CA PHE A 135 20.32 5.32 2.15
C PHE A 135 21.48 4.35 2.38
N GLU A 136 21.43 3.56 3.45
CA GLU A 136 22.46 2.56 3.76
C GLU A 136 22.38 1.32 2.84
N GLY A 137 21.18 1.01 2.35
CA GLY A 137 20.90 -0.17 1.54
C GLY A 137 21.09 0.01 0.03
N ASP A 138 21.18 1.25 -0.47
CA ASP A 138 21.41 1.55 -1.89
C ASP A 138 22.73 2.30 -2.07
N PRO A 139 23.77 1.67 -2.66
CA PRO A 139 25.06 2.32 -2.91
C PRO A 139 25.00 3.49 -3.91
N ALA A 140 23.89 3.64 -4.66
CA ALA A 140 23.70 4.76 -5.59
C ALA A 140 23.14 6.02 -4.90
N ALA A 141 22.55 5.90 -3.72
CA ALA A 141 21.96 7.01 -2.98
C ALA A 141 23.02 8.03 -2.52
N LYS A 142 22.79 9.32 -2.81
CA LYS A 142 23.73 10.39 -2.51
C LYS A 142 23.36 11.20 -1.27
N SER A 143 22.05 11.28 -0.94
CA SER A 143 21.57 12.02 0.22
C SER A 143 20.21 11.51 0.70
N TYR A 144 19.83 11.89 1.91
CA TYR A 144 18.49 11.61 2.45
C TYR A 144 17.38 12.36 1.70
N GLU A 145 17.70 13.57 1.22
CA GLU A 145 16.80 14.39 0.42
C GLU A 145 16.45 13.70 -0.90
N GLU A 146 17.45 13.11 -1.56
CA GLU A 146 17.25 12.31 -2.78
C GLU A 146 16.30 11.14 -2.53
N ILE A 147 16.50 10.41 -1.44
CA ILE A 147 15.63 9.30 -1.04
C ILE A 147 14.18 9.78 -0.84
N VAL A 148 13.98 10.85 -0.07
CA VAL A 148 12.63 11.36 0.25
C VAL A 148 11.90 11.86 -0.99
N ILE A 149 12.60 12.55 -1.91
CA ILE A 149 11.97 13.19 -3.07
C ILE A 149 11.78 12.21 -4.23
N SER A 150 12.74 11.27 -4.43
CA SER A 150 12.84 10.50 -5.67
C SER A 150 12.42 9.04 -5.54
N TYR A 151 12.57 8.42 -4.35
CA TYR A 151 12.33 6.98 -4.21
C TYR A 151 10.85 6.66 -4.05
N PRO A 152 10.24 5.90 -4.98
CA PRO A 152 8.81 5.55 -4.91
C PRO A 152 8.43 4.83 -3.62
N CYS A 153 9.35 4.03 -3.08
CA CYS A 153 9.12 3.25 -1.87
C CYS A 153 8.79 4.13 -0.65
N ILE A 154 9.34 5.33 -0.54
CA ILE A 154 9.06 6.23 0.58
C ILE A 154 7.60 6.68 0.58
N ILE A 155 7.04 6.98 -0.59
CA ILE A 155 5.62 7.31 -0.73
C ILE A 155 4.75 6.10 -0.37
N ALA A 156 5.11 4.91 -0.86
CA ALA A 156 4.37 3.68 -0.57
C ALA A 156 4.38 3.33 0.91
N ILE A 157 5.56 3.38 1.56
CA ILE A 157 5.71 3.08 2.99
C ILE A 157 5.03 4.14 3.85
N ALA A 158 5.17 5.44 3.55
CA ALA A 158 4.50 6.51 4.28
C ALA A 158 2.97 6.37 4.22
N THR A 159 2.44 6.13 3.02
CA THR A 159 1.01 5.87 2.82
C THR A 159 0.55 4.64 3.60
N HIS A 160 1.30 3.55 3.54
CA HIS A 160 0.98 2.35 4.31
C HIS A 160 0.94 2.62 5.81
N ARG A 161 1.93 3.29 6.38
CA ARG A 161 1.98 3.58 7.83
C ARG A 161 0.78 4.43 8.29
N ILE A 162 0.30 5.38 7.46
CA ILE A 162 -0.91 6.15 7.72
C ILE A 162 -2.16 5.27 7.61
N ALA A 163 -2.30 4.56 6.50
CA ALA A 163 -3.45 3.72 6.20
C ALA A 163 -3.61 2.56 7.21
N HIS A 164 -2.50 2.00 7.68
CA HIS A 164 -2.47 0.95 8.70
C HIS A 164 -3.07 1.42 10.03
N GLU A 165 -2.78 2.64 10.47
CA GLU A 165 -3.38 3.20 11.69
C GLU A 165 -4.91 3.34 11.57
N LEU A 166 -5.42 3.70 10.40
CA LEU A 166 -6.86 3.73 10.14
C LEU A 166 -7.46 2.31 10.03
N TYR A 167 -6.73 1.38 9.42
CA TYR A 167 -7.14 -0.02 9.30
C TYR A 167 -7.29 -0.69 10.68
N LEU A 168 -6.32 -0.48 11.58
CA LEU A 168 -6.38 -0.98 12.97
C LEU A 168 -7.59 -0.45 13.74
N ARG A 169 -8.11 0.71 13.36
CA ARG A 169 -9.33 1.32 13.93
C ARG A 169 -10.60 0.96 13.18
N GLN A 170 -10.50 -0.03 12.30
CA GLN A 170 -11.62 -0.57 11.52
C GLN A 170 -12.35 0.48 10.68
N VAL A 171 -11.65 1.52 10.23
CA VAL A 171 -12.21 2.50 9.29
C VAL A 171 -12.44 1.79 7.94
N PRO A 172 -13.69 1.75 7.45
CA PRO A 172 -13.98 1.09 6.19
C PRO A 172 -13.54 1.96 5.00
N LEU A 173 -13.20 1.34 3.88
CA LEU A 173 -12.89 1.93 2.58
C LEU A 173 -11.63 2.80 2.54
N ILE A 174 -11.48 3.79 3.42
CA ILE A 174 -10.43 4.82 3.37
C ILE A 174 -9.01 4.24 3.36
N PRO A 175 -8.63 3.29 4.24
CA PRO A 175 -7.29 2.70 4.20
C PRO A 175 -6.96 2.06 2.85
N ARG A 176 -7.94 1.39 2.24
CA ARG A 176 -7.76 0.78 0.92
C ARG A 176 -7.66 1.82 -0.19
N ILE A 177 -8.44 2.90 -0.14
CA ILE A 177 -8.35 4.00 -1.10
C ILE A 177 -6.94 4.61 -1.09
N MET A 178 -6.37 4.83 0.10
CA MET A 178 -4.99 5.34 0.26
C MET A 178 -3.96 4.35 -0.30
N ALA A 179 -4.05 3.07 0.04
CA ALA A 179 -3.15 2.02 -0.45
C ALA A 179 -3.17 1.90 -1.97
N GLU A 180 -4.36 1.89 -2.59
CA GLU A 180 -4.51 1.83 -4.05
C GLU A 180 -3.96 3.09 -4.76
N CYS A 181 -3.98 4.24 -4.10
CA CYS A 181 -3.35 5.44 -4.63
C CYS A 181 -1.81 5.29 -4.68
N ALA A 182 -1.21 4.78 -3.61
CA ALA A 182 0.22 4.52 -3.57
C ALA A 182 0.61 3.44 -4.60
N HIS A 183 -0.15 2.35 -4.68
CA HIS A 183 0.03 1.30 -5.68
C HIS A 183 0.01 1.86 -7.11
N ALA A 184 -0.99 2.65 -7.46
CA ALA A 184 -1.10 3.26 -8.78
C ALA A 184 0.06 4.22 -9.12
N LYS A 185 0.62 4.93 -8.12
CA LYS A 185 1.72 5.87 -8.30
C LYS A 185 3.10 5.20 -8.36
N THR A 186 3.28 4.08 -7.67
CA THR A 186 4.60 3.48 -7.40
C THR A 186 4.79 2.07 -7.96
N GLY A 187 3.71 1.39 -8.31
CA GLY A 187 3.74 -0.04 -8.65
C GLY A 187 3.96 -0.96 -7.43
N ILE A 188 3.90 -0.42 -6.20
CA ILE A 188 4.08 -1.16 -4.93
C ILE A 188 2.72 -1.32 -4.26
N ASP A 189 2.23 -2.57 -4.17
CA ASP A 189 0.95 -2.90 -3.53
C ASP A 189 1.19 -3.39 -2.09
N ILE A 190 0.91 -2.54 -1.11
CA ILE A 190 0.95 -2.91 0.31
C ILE A 190 -0.47 -2.84 0.87
N HIS A 191 -1.03 -3.99 1.26
CA HIS A 191 -2.33 -3.99 1.91
C HIS A 191 -2.27 -3.27 3.27
N PRO A 192 -3.21 -2.39 3.62
CA PRO A 192 -3.15 -1.63 4.88
C PRO A 192 -3.21 -2.50 6.14
N GLY A 193 -3.65 -3.75 6.04
CA GLY A 193 -3.65 -4.74 7.13
C GLY A 193 -2.28 -5.33 7.44
N ALA A 194 -1.30 -5.25 6.54
CA ALA A 194 0.04 -5.75 6.78
C ALA A 194 0.69 -5.02 7.96
N THR A 195 1.45 -5.75 8.78
CA THR A 195 2.23 -5.17 9.88
C THR A 195 3.69 -5.07 9.47
N ILE A 196 4.29 -3.88 9.54
CA ILE A 196 5.66 -3.62 9.08
C ILE A 196 6.47 -2.97 10.20
N GLY A 197 7.59 -3.58 10.56
CA GLY A 197 8.54 -3.14 11.56
C GLY A 197 9.31 -1.86 11.18
N LYS A 198 10.47 -1.64 11.80
CA LYS A 198 11.34 -0.47 11.61
C LYS A 198 12.38 -0.72 10.52
N ASN A 199 12.91 0.38 9.98
CA ASN A 199 14.01 0.34 9.01
C ASN A 199 13.68 -0.56 7.82
N PHE A 200 12.46 -0.46 7.31
CA PHE A 200 11.98 -1.21 6.18
C PHE A 200 12.37 -0.52 4.88
N PHE A 201 12.96 -1.27 3.96
CA PHE A 201 13.38 -0.73 2.67
C PHE A 201 12.88 -1.60 1.50
N ILE A 202 12.26 -0.96 0.53
CA ILE A 202 11.91 -1.58 -0.76
C ILE A 202 12.78 -0.91 -1.84
N ASP A 203 13.66 -1.68 -2.44
CA ASP A 203 14.55 -1.23 -3.51
C ASP A 203 13.89 -1.42 -4.88
N HIS A 204 13.92 -0.39 -5.76
CA HIS A 204 13.19 -0.28 -7.02
C HIS A 204 11.66 -0.38 -6.83
N GLY A 205 11.14 -1.50 -6.40
CA GLY A 205 9.83 -1.72 -5.84
C GLY A 205 8.72 -2.07 -6.81
N THR A 206 8.82 -1.78 -8.11
CA THR A 206 7.77 -2.10 -9.08
C THR A 206 7.39 -3.58 -9.01
N GLY A 207 6.10 -3.85 -8.86
CA GLY A 207 5.58 -5.22 -8.80
C GLY A 207 5.68 -5.90 -7.43
N VAL A 208 6.13 -5.21 -6.38
CA VAL A 208 6.07 -5.73 -5.00
C VAL A 208 4.62 -5.83 -4.54
N VAL A 209 4.24 -7.01 -3.99
CA VAL A 209 2.92 -7.25 -3.42
C VAL A 209 3.05 -7.75 -1.99
N ILE A 210 2.45 -7.05 -1.04
CA ILE A 210 2.43 -7.40 0.39
C ILE A 210 0.98 -7.58 0.85
N GLY A 211 0.58 -8.83 1.09
CA GLY A 211 -0.79 -9.20 1.41
C GLY A 211 -1.25 -8.81 2.81
N GLU A 212 -2.56 -8.83 3.03
CA GLU A 212 -3.26 -8.29 4.22
C GLU A 212 -2.73 -8.77 5.57
N THR A 213 -2.43 -10.06 5.70
CA THR A 213 -2.03 -10.65 6.99
C THR A 213 -0.52 -10.91 7.07
N THR A 214 0.27 -10.27 6.18
CA THR A 214 1.72 -10.31 6.24
C THR A 214 2.21 -9.61 7.51
N VAL A 215 3.23 -10.21 8.14
CA VAL A 215 3.97 -9.60 9.24
C VAL A 215 5.43 -9.49 8.81
N ILE A 216 5.99 -8.30 8.88
CA ILE A 216 7.38 -8.00 8.53
C ILE A 216 8.07 -7.42 9.77
N GLY A 217 9.19 -8.02 10.15
CA GLY A 217 10.04 -7.57 11.26
C GLY A 217 10.87 -6.32 10.97
N ASP A 218 11.87 -6.09 11.81
CA ASP A 218 12.76 -4.94 11.69
C ASP A 218 13.92 -5.20 10.69
N ASN A 219 14.41 -4.16 10.01
CA ASN A 219 15.54 -4.18 9.09
C ASN A 219 15.36 -5.15 7.90
N VAL A 220 14.17 -5.28 7.38
CA VAL A 220 13.89 -6.12 6.22
C VAL A 220 14.07 -5.32 4.94
N LYS A 221 14.75 -5.93 3.96
CA LYS A 221 14.94 -5.37 2.60
C LYS A 221 14.24 -6.24 1.57
N ILE A 222 13.47 -5.62 0.67
CA ILE A 222 12.72 -6.28 -0.41
C ILE A 222 13.06 -5.59 -1.73
N TYR A 223 13.28 -6.39 -2.77
CA TYR A 223 13.51 -5.90 -4.14
C TYR A 223 12.23 -5.99 -4.99
N GLN A 224 12.27 -5.39 -6.18
CA GLN A 224 11.16 -5.37 -7.13
C GLN A 224 10.59 -6.76 -7.42
N GLY A 225 9.30 -6.83 -7.75
CA GLY A 225 8.59 -8.04 -8.14
C GLY A 225 8.37 -9.08 -7.04
N ALA A 226 8.89 -8.85 -5.83
CA ALA A 226 8.70 -9.78 -4.72
C ALA A 226 7.23 -9.84 -4.29
N THR A 227 6.71 -11.06 -4.07
CA THR A 227 5.33 -11.29 -3.66
C THR A 227 5.26 -12.01 -2.32
N LEU A 228 4.59 -11.39 -1.33
CA LEU A 228 4.22 -11.98 -0.05
C LEU A 228 2.71 -12.27 -0.07
N GLY A 229 2.35 -13.42 -0.62
CA GLY A 229 0.99 -13.78 -1.01
C GLY A 229 0.35 -14.89 -0.20
N ALA A 230 -0.93 -15.14 -0.45
CA ALA A 230 -1.64 -16.31 0.05
C ALA A 230 -1.43 -17.51 -0.89
N LEU A 231 -1.24 -18.71 -0.32
CA LEU A 231 -1.10 -19.94 -1.11
C LEU A 231 -2.45 -20.40 -1.65
N SER A 232 -3.49 -20.30 -0.83
CA SER A 232 -4.86 -20.72 -1.16
C SER A 232 -5.87 -19.96 -0.31
N PHE A 233 -7.13 -20.05 -0.71
CA PHE A 233 -8.24 -19.47 0.03
C PHE A 233 -9.18 -20.58 0.48
N ALA A 234 -9.45 -20.66 1.79
CA ALA A 234 -10.48 -21.53 2.32
C ALA A 234 -11.84 -21.16 1.72
N LYS A 235 -12.64 -22.16 1.39
CA LYS A 235 -13.99 -21.99 0.83
C LYS A 235 -15.02 -22.60 1.75
N ASP A 236 -16.18 -21.98 1.84
CA ASP A 236 -17.33 -22.52 2.54
C ASP A 236 -18.00 -23.66 1.72
N GLU A 237 -19.01 -24.31 2.29
CA GLU A 237 -19.76 -25.39 1.66
C GLU A 237 -20.42 -25.01 0.32
N ARG A 238 -20.59 -23.70 0.07
CA ARG A 238 -21.13 -23.14 -1.17
C ARG A 238 -20.03 -22.70 -2.15
N GLY A 239 -18.75 -23.01 -1.88
CA GLY A 239 -17.61 -22.66 -2.72
C GLY A 239 -17.19 -21.18 -2.63
N ARG A 240 -17.73 -20.40 -1.70
CA ARG A 240 -17.38 -18.98 -1.53
C ARG A 240 -16.15 -18.84 -0.64
N VAL A 241 -15.26 -17.92 -1.00
CA VAL A 241 -14.04 -17.65 -0.23
C VAL A 241 -14.38 -17.17 1.18
N ILE A 242 -13.87 -17.87 2.20
CA ILE A 242 -13.95 -17.45 3.60
C ILE A 242 -12.96 -16.30 3.80
N LYS A 243 -13.47 -15.15 4.25
CA LYS A 243 -12.66 -13.95 4.50
C LYS A 243 -12.07 -13.99 5.91
N GLY A 244 -10.88 -13.37 6.06
CA GLY A 244 -10.17 -13.32 7.34
C GLY A 244 -9.21 -14.50 7.54
N GLY A 245 -8.59 -14.56 8.71
CA GLY A 245 -7.56 -15.55 9.05
C GLY A 245 -6.18 -15.22 8.46
N LYS A 246 -5.15 -15.70 9.15
CA LYS A 246 -3.75 -15.62 8.72
C LYS A 246 -3.57 -16.48 7.47
N ARG A 247 -2.99 -15.90 6.40
CA ARG A 247 -2.81 -16.58 5.11
C ARG A 247 -1.60 -16.07 4.31
N HIS A 248 -0.87 -15.10 4.85
CA HIS A 248 0.31 -14.51 4.23
C HIS A 248 1.53 -14.74 5.13
N PRO A 249 2.75 -14.70 4.59
CA PRO A 249 3.96 -15.04 5.33
C PRO A 249 4.26 -14.07 6.49
N THR A 250 5.04 -14.59 7.44
CA THR A 250 5.74 -13.82 8.46
C THR A 250 7.21 -13.77 8.09
N ILE A 251 7.75 -12.56 7.94
CA ILE A 251 9.15 -12.28 7.63
C ILE A 251 9.78 -11.76 8.91
N GLU A 252 10.75 -12.48 9.47
CA GLU A 252 11.44 -12.06 10.68
C GLU A 252 12.49 -10.97 10.42
N ASP A 253 13.18 -10.50 11.48
CA ASP A 253 14.14 -9.41 11.39
C ASP A 253 15.32 -9.72 10.47
N ASN A 254 15.89 -8.67 9.87
CA ASN A 254 17.11 -8.72 9.06
C ASN A 254 17.04 -9.66 7.83
N VAL A 255 15.85 -9.96 7.33
CA VAL A 255 15.65 -10.76 6.12
C VAL A 255 15.86 -9.89 4.87
N THR A 256 16.51 -10.48 3.87
CA THR A 256 16.62 -9.88 2.53
C THR A 256 15.90 -10.75 1.51
N ILE A 257 14.98 -10.13 0.75
CA ILE A 257 14.20 -10.80 -0.31
C ILE A 257 14.56 -10.16 -1.64
N TYR A 258 15.26 -10.93 -2.49
CA TYR A 258 15.68 -10.45 -3.81
C TYR A 258 14.54 -10.47 -4.83
N ALA A 259 14.85 -9.88 -5.98
CA ALA A 259 13.90 -9.61 -7.05
C ALA A 259 13.10 -10.84 -7.50
N GLU A 260 11.80 -10.64 -7.79
CA GLU A 260 10.88 -11.64 -8.34
C GLU A 260 10.68 -12.88 -7.43
N ALA A 261 11.10 -12.84 -6.17
CA ALA A 261 10.85 -13.93 -5.24
C ALA A 261 9.37 -14.00 -4.86
N THR A 262 8.79 -15.20 -4.90
CA THR A 262 7.39 -15.44 -4.54
C THR A 262 7.31 -16.30 -3.28
N ILE A 263 6.72 -15.77 -2.21
CA ILE A 263 6.59 -16.42 -0.89
C ILE A 263 5.11 -16.50 -0.56
N LEU A 264 4.57 -17.72 -0.46
CA LEU A 264 3.14 -17.96 -0.34
C LEU A 264 2.75 -18.76 0.90
N GLY A 265 1.67 -18.31 1.52
CA GLY A 265 1.03 -19.03 2.61
C GLY A 265 1.38 -18.49 4.00
N ASP A 266 0.80 -19.12 5.03
CA ASP A 266 1.12 -18.83 6.43
C ASP A 266 2.39 -19.59 6.83
N ILE A 267 3.53 -19.08 6.36
CA ILE A 267 4.86 -19.62 6.60
C ILE A 267 5.76 -18.55 7.22
N VAL A 268 6.88 -18.97 7.81
CA VAL A 268 7.86 -18.10 8.47
C VAL A 268 9.16 -18.10 7.68
N ILE A 269 9.64 -16.91 7.34
CA ILE A 269 11.00 -16.71 6.84
C ILE A 269 11.83 -16.23 8.03
N GLY A 270 12.70 -17.09 8.51
CA GLY A 270 13.44 -16.91 9.76
C GLY A 270 14.46 -15.77 9.72
N LYS A 271 14.77 -15.24 10.88
CA LYS A 271 15.65 -14.09 11.09
C LYS A 271 16.98 -14.21 10.33
N GLY A 272 17.34 -13.16 9.59
CA GLY A 272 18.59 -13.09 8.84
C GLY A 272 18.64 -14.02 7.63
N ALA A 273 17.52 -14.65 7.23
CA ALA A 273 17.48 -15.44 6.02
C ALA A 273 17.61 -14.57 4.77
N VAL A 274 18.17 -15.15 3.72
CA VAL A 274 18.34 -14.49 2.42
C VAL A 274 17.57 -15.29 1.37
N ILE A 275 16.59 -14.65 0.74
CA ILE A 275 15.79 -15.26 -0.32
C ILE A 275 16.29 -14.73 -1.67
N GLY A 276 16.87 -15.62 -2.46
CA GLY A 276 17.40 -15.31 -3.78
C GLY A 276 16.31 -14.90 -4.78
N GLY A 277 16.72 -14.31 -5.89
CA GLY A 277 15.78 -13.89 -6.93
C GLY A 277 15.11 -15.08 -7.64
N ASN A 278 13.87 -14.85 -8.12
CA ASN A 278 13.08 -15.83 -8.86
C ASN A 278 12.81 -17.16 -8.10
N VAL A 279 12.86 -17.13 -6.77
CA VAL A 279 12.58 -18.30 -5.92
C VAL A 279 11.10 -18.39 -5.60
N TRP A 280 10.53 -19.58 -5.66
CA TRP A 280 9.14 -19.86 -5.29
C TRP A 280 9.08 -20.67 -4.00
N ILE A 281 8.60 -20.08 -2.90
CA ILE A 281 8.63 -20.65 -1.55
C ILE A 281 7.21 -20.86 -1.03
N LYS A 282 6.95 -22.07 -0.51
CA LYS A 282 5.69 -22.47 0.14
C LYS A 282 5.90 -23.12 1.49
N GLU A 283 7.13 -23.18 1.97
CA GLU A 283 7.52 -23.77 3.24
C GLU A 283 8.37 -22.80 4.04
N SER A 284 8.33 -22.92 5.38
CA SER A 284 9.12 -22.06 6.24
C SER A 284 10.62 -22.22 6.02
N VAL A 285 11.36 -21.13 6.10
CA VAL A 285 12.82 -21.09 5.95
C VAL A 285 13.45 -20.80 7.33
N PRO A 286 14.37 -21.66 7.81
CA PRO A 286 15.04 -21.46 9.09
C PRO A 286 15.86 -20.15 9.14
N PRO A 287 16.16 -19.62 10.35
CA PRO A 287 17.01 -18.42 10.49
C PRO A 287 18.41 -18.61 9.87
N GLY A 288 18.93 -17.53 9.26
CA GLY A 288 20.28 -17.48 8.67
C GLY A 288 20.47 -18.31 7.41
N VAL A 289 19.41 -18.93 6.88
CA VAL A 289 19.49 -19.77 5.68
C VAL A 289 19.41 -18.92 4.43
N THR A 290 20.25 -19.22 3.43
CA THR A 290 20.14 -18.66 2.08
C THR A 290 19.43 -19.66 1.17
N VAL A 291 18.31 -19.24 0.58
CA VAL A 291 17.55 -20.00 -0.43
C VAL A 291 17.82 -19.40 -1.81
N LYS A 292 18.22 -20.21 -2.76
CA LYS A 292 18.46 -19.81 -4.15
C LYS A 292 18.09 -20.90 -5.12
N THR A 293 17.70 -20.54 -6.33
CA THR A 293 17.56 -21.50 -7.44
C THR A 293 18.95 -21.99 -7.86
N PRO A 294 19.10 -23.25 -8.31
CA PRO A 294 20.28 -23.67 -9.02
C PRO A 294 20.56 -22.76 -10.21
N ASN A 295 21.83 -22.60 -10.58
CA ASN A 295 22.16 -21.88 -11.80
C ASN A 295 21.50 -22.56 -12.99
N PRO A 296 20.76 -21.84 -13.84
CA PRO A 296 20.18 -22.43 -15.04
C PRO A 296 21.30 -22.88 -15.99
N ASP A 297 21.09 -24.02 -16.63
CA ASP A 297 21.94 -24.44 -17.72
C ASP A 297 21.70 -23.54 -18.94
N LEU A 298 22.67 -22.70 -19.24
CA LEU A 298 22.59 -21.77 -20.37
C LEU A 298 23.09 -22.46 -21.64
N VAL A 299 22.29 -22.43 -22.69
CA VAL A 299 22.66 -22.89 -24.02
C VAL A 299 23.10 -21.69 -24.85
N TYR A 300 24.32 -21.71 -25.33
CA TYR A 300 24.86 -20.65 -26.19
C TYR A 300 24.78 -21.09 -27.65
N ILE A 301 24.13 -20.31 -28.49
CA ILE A 301 23.95 -20.60 -29.91
C ILE A 301 24.70 -19.55 -30.72
N LYS A 302 25.67 -20.00 -31.57
CA LYS A 302 26.36 -19.16 -32.53
C LYS A 302 26.27 -19.80 -33.92
N ASN A 303 25.77 -19.05 -34.89
CA ASN A 303 25.54 -19.53 -36.26
C ASN A 303 24.71 -20.82 -36.35
N GLY A 304 23.66 -20.92 -35.53
CA GLY A 304 22.76 -22.09 -35.47
C GLY A 304 23.35 -23.35 -34.82
N ARG A 305 24.54 -23.27 -34.19
CA ARG A 305 25.17 -24.38 -33.48
C ARG A 305 25.34 -24.05 -32.00
N GLU A 306 25.13 -25.05 -31.15
CA GLU A 306 25.39 -24.95 -29.72
C GLU A 306 26.90 -24.81 -29.44
N HIS A 307 27.24 -23.82 -28.60
CA HIS A 307 28.59 -23.61 -28.09
C HIS A 307 28.60 -23.74 -26.58
N LYS A 308 29.43 -24.59 -26.01
CA LYS A 308 29.77 -24.56 -24.59
C LYS A 308 30.80 -23.43 -24.38
N LEU A 309 30.36 -22.35 -23.69
CA LEU A 309 31.31 -21.37 -23.21
C LEU A 309 32.03 -21.94 -21.97
N THR A 310 33.32 -22.12 -22.07
CA THR A 310 34.16 -22.36 -20.88
C THR A 310 34.20 -21.03 -20.11
N PRO A 311 33.76 -20.98 -18.83
CA PRO A 311 33.87 -19.73 -18.06
C PRO A 311 35.35 -19.30 -18.01
N PRO A 312 35.63 -18.00 -18.10
CA PRO A 312 36.99 -17.52 -17.90
C PRO A 312 37.44 -17.97 -16.51
N ARG A 313 38.65 -18.53 -16.42
CA ARG A 313 39.26 -18.83 -15.14
C ARG A 313 39.37 -17.53 -14.38
N THR A 314 38.64 -17.40 -13.28
CA THR A 314 38.78 -16.29 -12.32
C THR A 314 40.22 -16.39 -11.79
N ALA A 315 41.02 -15.35 -12.10
CA ALA A 315 42.35 -15.15 -11.51
C ALA A 315 42.21 -14.72 -10.06
#